data_8283773c9e46e997919adc946045f118
#
_entry.id   8283773c9e46e997919adc946045f118
#
_cell.length_a   1.000
_cell.length_b   1.000
_cell.length_c   1.000
_cell.angle_alpha   90.00
_cell.angle_beta   90.00
_cell.angle_gamma   90.00
#
_symmetry.space_group_name_H-M   'P 1'
#
loop_
_entity.id
_entity.type
_entity.pdbx_description
1 polymer ?
#
loop_
_entity_poly.entity_id
_entity_poly.type
_entity_poly.pdbx_seq_one_letter_code
_entity_poly.pdbx_strand_id
1 'polypeptide(L)'
;DIACKGSIKELLDYQFSTNEIAAVVAERDVEWWQNRASVLTTPQLASGYFNAGFLLINIDEWNLNNISSKAIEMLRDPDWVSKITHLDQDVLNVLLNGKVKFISEKYNTRYSINYELKDKVDNPVNDDTVFIHYVGPTKPWHEWADYPVSRSFLIAKAASPWSKEDLLKPVNSNQYRYC
;
A
#
# COMPACT_ATOMS: atom_id res chain seq x y z
N ASP A 1 -7.03 -0.69 5.65
CA ASP A 1 -7.30 0.59 5.00
C ASP A 1 -7.43 0.48 3.46
N ILE A 2 -7.86 -0.69 2.98
CA ILE A 2 -8.14 -0.97 1.58
C ILE A 2 -9.61 -1.31 1.38
N ALA A 3 -10.24 -0.75 0.35
CA ALA A 3 -11.58 -1.13 -0.10
C ALA A 3 -11.51 -1.73 -1.50
N CYS A 4 -12.16 -2.90 -1.67
CA CYS A 4 -12.33 -3.53 -2.98
C CYS A 4 -13.58 -2.92 -3.66
N LYS A 5 -13.40 -2.40 -4.87
CA LYS A 5 -14.47 -1.77 -5.67
C LYS A 5 -14.68 -2.50 -6.99
N GLY A 6 -13.68 -3.23 -7.47
CA GLY A 6 -13.69 -3.88 -8.77
C GLY A 6 -13.49 -5.40 -8.71
N SER A 7 -13.50 -6.05 -9.87
CA SER A 7 -13.28 -7.49 -9.98
C SER A 7 -11.81 -7.87 -9.77
N ILE A 8 -11.58 -8.89 -8.95
CA ILE A 8 -10.25 -9.47 -8.70
C ILE A 8 -9.95 -10.67 -9.60
N LYS A 9 -10.80 -10.96 -10.59
CA LYS A 9 -10.68 -12.16 -11.43
C LYS A 9 -9.31 -12.29 -12.08
N GLU A 10 -8.77 -11.21 -12.64
CA GLU A 10 -7.44 -11.21 -13.26
C GLU A 10 -6.33 -11.59 -12.28
N LEU A 11 -6.47 -11.26 -10.99
CA LEU A 11 -5.51 -11.65 -9.95
C LEU A 11 -5.61 -13.14 -9.61
N LEU A 12 -6.83 -13.71 -9.64
CA LEU A 12 -7.03 -15.15 -9.40
C LEU A 12 -6.48 -16.01 -10.54
N ASP A 13 -6.50 -15.46 -11.76
CA ASP A 13 -5.98 -16.13 -12.97
C ASP A 13 -4.49 -15.80 -13.22
N TYR A 14 -3.84 -15.01 -12.33
CA TYR A 14 -2.44 -14.59 -12.49
C TYR A 14 -1.48 -15.77 -12.43
N GLN A 15 -0.59 -15.86 -13.42
CA GLN A 15 0.44 -16.90 -13.49
C GLN A 15 1.81 -16.28 -13.21
N PHE A 16 2.43 -16.72 -12.13
CA PHE A 16 3.78 -16.31 -11.77
C PHE A 16 4.81 -16.88 -12.76
N SER A 17 5.77 -16.06 -13.14
CA SER A 17 6.95 -16.51 -13.88
C SER A 17 7.92 -17.23 -12.95
N THR A 18 8.89 -17.95 -13.52
CA THR A 18 9.94 -18.63 -12.75
C THR A 18 10.70 -17.62 -11.87
N ASN A 19 10.88 -17.96 -10.60
CA ASN A 19 11.53 -17.12 -9.56
C ASN A 19 10.80 -15.81 -9.20
N GLU A 20 9.59 -15.59 -9.69
CA GLU A 20 8.77 -14.44 -9.32
C GLU A 20 8.10 -14.72 -7.97
N ILE A 21 8.40 -13.90 -6.96
CA ILE A 21 7.88 -14.06 -5.59
C ILE A 21 6.59 -13.28 -5.41
N ALA A 22 6.45 -12.11 -6.02
CA ALA A 22 5.24 -11.32 -5.89
C ALA A 22 4.94 -10.48 -7.15
N ALA A 23 3.63 -10.24 -7.37
CA ALA A 23 3.17 -9.16 -8.22
C ALA A 23 2.77 -7.96 -7.35
N VAL A 24 3.26 -6.77 -7.69
CA VAL A 24 3.23 -5.57 -6.85
C VAL A 24 2.88 -4.32 -7.64
N VAL A 25 2.51 -3.24 -6.94
CA VAL A 25 2.24 -1.95 -7.57
C VAL A 25 3.32 -0.94 -7.17
N ALA A 26 3.81 -0.20 -8.16
CA ALA A 26 4.86 0.79 -7.95
C ALA A 26 4.47 1.87 -6.94
N GLU A 27 5.43 2.27 -6.09
CA GLU A 27 5.31 3.43 -5.20
C GLU A 27 5.85 4.67 -5.91
N ARG A 28 5.07 5.75 -5.96
CA ARG A 28 5.48 7.06 -6.50
C ARG A 28 6.21 7.00 -7.86
N ASP A 29 7.37 7.69 -7.98
CA ASP A 29 8.12 7.92 -9.20
C ASP A 29 9.61 7.55 -9.09
N VAL A 30 10.31 7.66 -10.19
CA VAL A 30 11.73 7.29 -10.30
C VAL A 30 12.63 8.12 -9.37
N GLU A 31 12.35 9.42 -9.19
CA GLU A 31 13.13 10.27 -8.30
C GLU A 31 13.03 9.77 -6.85
N TRP A 32 11.84 9.40 -6.43
CA TRP A 32 11.62 8.83 -5.12
C TRP A 32 12.31 7.47 -4.94
N TRP A 33 12.30 6.60 -5.98
CA TRP A 33 13.01 5.31 -5.94
C TRP A 33 14.52 5.49 -5.82
N GLN A 34 15.11 6.44 -6.54
CA GLN A 34 16.53 6.79 -6.45
C GLN A 34 16.91 7.25 -5.03
N ASN A 35 16.07 8.07 -4.41
CA ASN A 35 16.26 8.48 -3.02
C ASN A 35 16.21 7.26 -2.07
N ARG A 36 15.23 6.37 -2.21
CA ARG A 36 15.14 5.14 -1.39
C ARG A 36 16.33 4.21 -1.61
N ALA A 37 16.76 4.03 -2.85
CA ALA A 37 17.94 3.24 -3.20
C ALA A 37 19.20 3.75 -2.48
N SER A 38 19.36 5.08 -2.43
CA SER A 38 20.48 5.73 -1.73
C SER A 38 20.41 5.53 -0.22
N VAL A 39 19.26 5.82 0.40
CA VAL A 39 19.06 5.70 1.87
C VAL A 39 19.26 4.25 2.34
N LEU A 40 18.70 3.29 1.61
CA LEU A 40 18.80 1.86 1.92
C LEU A 40 20.13 1.23 1.46
N THR A 41 21.01 2.00 0.85
CA THR A 41 22.27 1.51 0.28
C THR A 41 22.08 0.29 -0.63
N THR A 42 20.99 0.30 -1.40
CA THR A 42 20.59 -0.78 -2.33
C THR A 42 20.33 -0.17 -3.72
N PRO A 43 21.37 0.04 -4.55
CA PRO A 43 21.28 0.77 -5.82
C PRO A 43 20.24 0.22 -6.79
N GLN A 44 19.97 -1.09 -6.73
CA GLN A 44 19.01 -1.77 -7.60
C GLN A 44 17.57 -1.25 -7.44
N LEU A 45 17.23 -0.71 -6.28
CA LEU A 45 15.89 -0.13 -6.01
C LEU A 45 15.62 1.13 -6.84
N ALA A 46 16.64 1.75 -7.43
CA ALA A 46 16.47 2.86 -8.36
C ALA A 46 15.70 2.47 -9.64
N SER A 47 15.61 1.17 -9.96
CA SER A 47 14.87 0.65 -11.11
C SER A 47 13.42 0.28 -10.78
N GLY A 48 13.02 0.34 -9.51
CA GLY A 48 11.68 0.02 -9.08
C GLY A 48 11.59 -0.18 -7.56
N TYR A 49 10.60 0.47 -6.98
CA TYR A 49 10.24 0.33 -5.57
C TYR A 49 8.71 0.27 -5.49
N PHE A 50 8.16 -0.67 -4.73
CA PHE A 50 6.73 -0.91 -4.66
C PHE A 50 6.13 -0.48 -3.32
N ASN A 51 4.82 -0.19 -3.35
CA ASN A 51 4.03 0.02 -2.14
C ASN A 51 3.59 -1.32 -1.54
N ALA A 52 3.88 -1.54 -0.27
CA ALA A 52 3.58 -2.78 0.44
C ALA A 52 2.10 -2.93 0.86
N GLY A 53 1.24 -1.96 0.53
CA GLY A 53 -0.19 -2.07 0.80
C GLY A 53 -0.91 -3.13 -0.05
N PHE A 54 -0.29 -3.55 -1.16
CA PHE A 54 -0.80 -4.64 -1.98
C PHE A 54 0.35 -5.54 -2.46
N LEU A 55 0.23 -6.85 -2.20
CA LEU A 55 1.09 -7.88 -2.78
C LEU A 55 0.24 -9.11 -3.15
N LEU A 56 0.37 -9.57 -4.38
CA LEU A 56 -0.03 -10.94 -4.76
C LEU A 56 1.20 -11.83 -4.64
N ILE A 57 1.17 -12.81 -3.74
CA ILE A 57 2.36 -13.56 -3.32
C ILE A 57 2.32 -14.99 -3.86
N ASN A 58 3.43 -15.43 -4.48
CA ASN A 58 3.72 -16.84 -4.73
C ASN A 58 4.26 -17.44 -3.42
N ILE A 59 3.41 -18.15 -2.71
CA ILE A 59 3.72 -18.69 -1.39
C ILE A 59 4.87 -19.73 -1.44
N ASP A 60 4.95 -20.52 -2.49
CA ASP A 60 6.01 -21.51 -2.65
C ASP A 60 7.38 -20.84 -2.80
N GLU A 61 7.47 -19.84 -3.68
CA GLU A 61 8.70 -19.06 -3.86
C GLU A 61 9.05 -18.22 -2.63
N TRP A 62 8.05 -17.67 -1.94
CA TRP A 62 8.25 -16.94 -0.68
C TRP A 62 8.90 -17.84 0.38
N ASN A 63 8.38 -19.06 0.55
CA ASN A 63 8.88 -20.03 1.51
C ASN A 63 10.26 -20.56 1.10
N LEU A 64 10.44 -20.92 -0.18
CA LEU A 64 11.73 -21.39 -0.71
C LEU A 64 12.86 -20.37 -0.48
N ASN A 65 12.56 -19.09 -0.60
CA ASN A 65 13.52 -18.00 -0.38
C ASN A 65 13.62 -17.56 1.10
N ASN A 66 12.87 -18.16 2.02
CA ASN A 66 12.85 -17.84 3.46
C ASN A 66 12.59 -16.35 3.75
N ILE A 67 11.69 -15.72 3.00
CA ILE A 67 11.48 -14.25 3.07
C ILE A 67 11.09 -13.80 4.47
N SER A 68 10.16 -14.48 5.14
CA SER A 68 9.73 -14.12 6.50
C SER A 68 10.89 -14.13 7.51
N SER A 69 11.73 -15.15 7.50
CA SER A 69 12.88 -15.25 8.41
C SER A 69 13.90 -14.15 8.14
N LYS A 70 14.23 -13.90 6.88
CA LYS A 70 15.14 -12.81 6.48
C LYS A 70 14.61 -11.43 6.86
N ALA A 71 13.29 -11.21 6.73
CA ALA A 71 12.67 -9.95 7.15
C ALA A 71 12.81 -9.73 8.67
N ILE A 72 12.59 -10.78 9.47
CA ILE A 72 12.75 -10.71 10.93
C ILE A 72 14.21 -10.47 11.31
N GLU A 73 15.16 -11.13 10.65
CA GLU A 73 16.60 -10.92 10.87
C GLU A 73 16.99 -9.46 10.56
N MET A 74 16.55 -8.95 9.41
CA MET A 74 16.81 -7.57 8.99
C MET A 74 16.25 -6.54 9.97
N LEU A 75 15.04 -6.79 10.52
CA LEU A 75 14.40 -5.93 11.53
C LEU A 75 15.08 -6.01 12.92
N ARG A 76 15.94 -7.00 13.15
CA ARG A 76 16.75 -7.12 14.39
C ARG A 76 18.14 -6.51 14.25
N ASP A 77 18.59 -6.24 13.04
CA ASP A 77 19.90 -5.66 12.76
C ASP A 77 19.85 -4.13 12.93
N PRO A 78 20.60 -3.55 13.89
CA PRO A 78 20.60 -2.12 14.14
C PRO A 78 21.03 -1.29 12.92
N ASP A 79 21.91 -1.81 12.06
CA ASP A 79 22.39 -1.12 10.86
C ASP A 79 21.25 -0.97 9.82
N TRP A 80 20.39 -1.97 9.71
CA TRP A 80 19.20 -1.89 8.88
C TRP A 80 18.12 -1.00 9.49
N VAL A 81 17.81 -1.18 10.78
CA VAL A 81 16.78 -0.41 11.50
C VAL A 81 17.05 1.09 11.41
N SER A 82 18.33 1.51 11.43
CA SER A 82 18.71 2.93 11.30
C SER A 82 18.35 3.55 9.93
N LYS A 83 18.21 2.74 8.87
CA LYS A 83 17.92 3.16 7.50
C LYS A 83 16.45 3.00 7.11
N ILE A 84 15.75 2.08 7.77
CA ILE A 84 14.35 1.76 7.50
C ILE A 84 13.47 2.90 8.03
N THR A 85 12.73 3.56 7.14
CA THR A 85 11.79 4.63 7.47
C THR A 85 10.35 4.31 7.06
N HIS A 86 10.18 3.37 6.12
CA HIS A 86 8.89 2.88 5.66
C HIS A 86 8.65 1.43 6.11
N LEU A 87 9.16 1.09 7.31
CA LEU A 87 8.92 -0.17 8.03
C LEU A 87 9.03 -1.41 7.11
N ASP A 88 7.95 -2.21 7.07
CA ASP A 88 7.83 -3.42 6.26
C ASP A 88 8.03 -3.17 4.75
N GLN A 89 7.62 -2.02 4.25
CA GLN A 89 7.77 -1.67 2.84
C GLN A 89 9.24 -1.60 2.42
N ASP A 90 10.11 -0.97 3.20
CA ASP A 90 11.55 -0.94 2.92
C ASP A 90 12.17 -2.34 2.95
N VAL A 91 11.84 -3.11 3.98
CA VAL A 91 12.34 -4.49 4.16
C VAL A 91 11.96 -5.36 2.97
N LEU A 92 10.70 -5.35 2.57
CA LEU A 92 10.22 -6.17 1.47
C LEU A 92 10.81 -5.74 0.13
N ASN A 93 10.97 -4.45 -0.12
CA ASN A 93 11.61 -3.95 -1.34
C ASN A 93 13.07 -4.40 -1.45
N VAL A 94 13.83 -4.42 -0.36
CA VAL A 94 15.21 -4.93 -0.34
C VAL A 94 15.23 -6.43 -0.60
N LEU A 95 14.41 -7.21 0.11
CA LEU A 95 14.43 -8.68 0.03
C LEU A 95 13.87 -9.23 -1.27
N LEU A 96 12.88 -8.57 -1.86
CA LEU A 96 12.22 -8.99 -3.09
C LEU A 96 12.78 -8.34 -4.35
N ASN A 97 13.86 -7.56 -4.23
CA ASN A 97 14.46 -6.90 -5.37
C ASN A 97 14.82 -7.90 -6.48
N GLY A 98 14.41 -7.58 -7.72
CA GLY A 98 14.61 -8.43 -8.89
C GLY A 98 13.73 -9.69 -8.95
N LYS A 99 12.83 -9.88 -7.97
CA LYS A 99 11.94 -11.04 -7.87
C LYS A 99 10.45 -10.65 -7.86
N VAL A 100 10.13 -9.43 -8.28
CA VAL A 100 8.76 -8.95 -8.37
C VAL A 100 8.38 -8.56 -9.78
N LYS A 101 7.09 -8.70 -10.09
CA LYS A 101 6.47 -8.15 -11.30
C LYS A 101 5.65 -6.92 -10.95
N PHE A 102 5.94 -5.79 -11.55
CA PHE A 102 5.10 -4.62 -11.45
C PHE A 102 3.84 -4.80 -12.31
N ILE A 103 2.68 -4.60 -11.68
CA ILE A 103 1.36 -4.67 -12.30
C ILE A 103 0.65 -3.32 -12.22
N SER A 104 -0.53 -3.23 -12.84
CA SER A 104 -1.30 -1.99 -12.94
C SER A 104 -1.62 -1.39 -11.57
N GLU A 105 -1.52 -0.06 -11.47
CA GLU A 105 -1.89 0.72 -10.27
C GLU A 105 -3.36 0.60 -9.87
N LYS A 106 -4.25 0.11 -10.76
CA LYS A 106 -5.65 -0.18 -10.44
C LYS A 106 -5.80 -1.13 -9.23
N TYR A 107 -4.77 -1.96 -8.95
CA TYR A 107 -4.74 -2.90 -7.82
C TYR A 107 -4.20 -2.30 -6.52
N ASN A 108 -3.77 -1.06 -6.54
CA ASN A 108 -3.36 -0.32 -5.34
C ASN A 108 -3.46 1.19 -5.61
N THR A 109 -4.65 1.65 -6.01
CA THR A 109 -4.90 3.06 -6.26
C THR A 109 -4.88 3.82 -4.94
N ARG A 110 -3.78 4.51 -4.67
CA ARG A 110 -3.57 5.24 -3.41
C ARG A 110 -4.35 6.55 -3.42
N TYR A 111 -5.14 6.74 -2.41
CA TYR A 111 -5.93 7.94 -2.20
C TYR A 111 -5.68 8.54 -0.82
N SER A 112 -5.46 9.83 -0.76
CA SER A 112 -5.36 10.58 0.49
C SER A 112 -6.19 11.85 0.44
N ILE A 113 -7.19 11.92 1.30
CA ILE A 113 -8.01 13.14 1.48
C ILE A 113 -7.11 14.34 1.83
N ASN A 114 -6.09 14.13 2.65
CA ASN A 114 -5.19 15.20 3.06
C ASN A 114 -4.41 15.80 1.88
N TYR A 115 -3.99 14.97 0.92
CA TYR A 115 -3.29 15.46 -0.28
C TYR A 115 -4.24 16.16 -1.24
N GLU A 116 -5.45 15.60 -1.46
CA GLU A 116 -6.46 16.23 -2.30
C GLU A 116 -6.80 17.64 -1.82
N LEU A 117 -7.05 17.82 -0.53
CA LEU A 117 -7.42 19.09 0.04
C LEU A 117 -6.26 20.10 0.14
N LYS A 118 -5.06 19.62 0.51
CA LYS A 118 -3.91 20.46 0.75
C LYS A 118 -3.14 20.80 -0.51
N ASP A 119 -2.88 19.78 -1.33
CA ASP A 119 -1.95 19.91 -2.45
C ASP A 119 -2.69 19.99 -3.79
N LYS A 120 -4.04 19.97 -3.78
CA LYS A 120 -4.92 19.99 -4.97
C LYS A 120 -4.55 18.91 -5.98
N VAL A 121 -4.15 17.74 -5.46
CA VAL A 121 -3.86 16.58 -6.29
C VAL A 121 -5.18 15.99 -6.78
N ASP A 122 -5.25 15.71 -8.07
CA ASP A 122 -6.42 15.05 -8.66
C ASP A 122 -6.70 13.70 -8.00
N ASN A 123 -7.99 13.39 -7.85
CA ASN A 123 -8.40 12.10 -7.32
C ASN A 123 -8.02 10.98 -8.31
N PRO A 124 -7.12 10.05 -7.97
CA PRO A 124 -6.68 8.99 -8.87
C PRO A 124 -7.71 7.87 -9.02
N VAL A 125 -8.74 7.84 -8.17
CA VAL A 125 -9.75 6.78 -8.17
C VAL A 125 -10.70 6.98 -9.34
N ASN A 126 -10.77 6.00 -10.23
CA ASN A 126 -11.58 6.00 -11.46
C ASN A 126 -12.40 4.69 -11.59
N ASP A 127 -13.05 4.49 -12.71
CA ASP A 127 -13.90 3.32 -12.94
C ASP A 127 -13.12 2.00 -13.04
N ASP A 128 -11.86 2.04 -13.47
CA ASP A 128 -10.98 0.87 -13.58
C ASP A 128 -10.35 0.47 -12.22
N THR A 129 -10.43 1.33 -11.20
CA THR A 129 -9.86 1.06 -9.88
C THR A 129 -10.47 -0.21 -9.28
N VAL A 130 -9.61 -1.18 -8.92
CA VAL A 130 -10.00 -2.42 -8.24
C VAL A 130 -9.89 -2.29 -6.73
N PHE A 131 -8.76 -1.81 -6.24
CA PHE A 131 -8.57 -1.53 -4.82
C PHE A 131 -8.25 -0.05 -4.59
N ILE A 132 -8.99 0.56 -3.67
CA ILE A 132 -8.67 1.89 -3.14
C ILE A 132 -7.87 1.70 -1.86
N HIS A 133 -6.64 2.20 -1.84
CA HIS A 133 -5.79 2.20 -0.66
C HIS A 133 -5.80 3.59 -0.02
N TYR A 134 -6.49 3.73 1.11
CA TYR A 134 -6.61 4.99 1.83
C TYR A 134 -5.33 5.28 2.62
N VAL A 135 -4.42 6.03 2.01
CA VAL A 135 -3.14 6.42 2.62
C VAL A 135 -3.26 7.72 3.44
N GLY A 136 -2.28 7.97 4.31
CA GLY A 136 -2.26 9.17 5.14
C GLY A 136 -3.09 9.05 6.43
N PRO A 137 -3.15 10.13 7.22
CA PRO A 137 -3.71 10.11 8.59
C PRO A 137 -5.24 10.08 8.63
N THR A 138 -5.92 10.62 7.62
CA THR A 138 -7.38 10.58 7.55
C THR A 138 -7.84 9.34 6.80
N LYS A 139 -8.70 8.55 7.44
CA LYS A 139 -9.15 7.25 6.96
C LYS A 139 -10.66 7.23 6.78
N PRO A 140 -11.23 6.36 5.92
CA PRO A 140 -12.66 6.34 5.61
C PRO A 140 -13.55 5.94 6.80
N TRP A 141 -12.98 5.44 7.88
CA TRP A 141 -13.70 5.16 9.14
C TRP A 141 -13.70 6.33 10.12
N HIS A 142 -13.16 7.47 9.75
CA HIS A 142 -13.26 8.69 10.53
C HIS A 142 -14.54 9.45 10.15
N GLU A 143 -15.25 9.98 11.15
CA GLU A 143 -16.51 10.72 10.93
C GLU A 143 -16.31 11.95 10.03
N TRP A 144 -15.12 12.56 10.08
CA TRP A 144 -14.74 13.71 9.25
C TRP A 144 -14.22 13.34 7.84
N ALA A 145 -14.28 12.06 7.46
CA ALA A 145 -13.89 11.59 6.12
C ALA A 145 -15.11 11.35 5.22
N ASP A 146 -16.11 12.22 5.28
CA ASP A 146 -17.32 12.14 4.44
C ASP A 146 -17.04 12.68 3.02
N TYR A 147 -16.32 11.89 2.25
CA TYR A 147 -15.97 12.18 0.85
C TYR A 147 -16.49 11.07 -0.07
N PRO A 148 -16.76 11.40 -1.36
CA PRO A 148 -17.29 10.40 -2.31
C PRO A 148 -16.47 9.12 -2.39
N VAL A 149 -15.14 9.21 -2.26
CA VAL A 149 -14.22 8.05 -2.30
C VAL A 149 -14.39 7.15 -1.06
N SER A 150 -14.80 7.68 0.09
CA SER A 150 -15.07 6.90 1.31
C SER A 150 -16.30 5.99 1.17
N ARG A 151 -17.18 6.26 0.19
CA ARG A 151 -18.42 5.48 -0.03
C ARG A 151 -18.15 3.98 -0.21
N SER A 152 -17.09 3.59 -0.91
CA SER A 152 -16.73 2.17 -1.12
C SER A 152 -16.46 1.46 0.21
N PHE A 153 -15.77 2.11 1.14
CA PHE A 153 -15.57 1.59 2.49
C PHE A 153 -16.88 1.51 3.26
N LEU A 154 -17.72 2.56 3.22
CA LEU A 154 -18.98 2.60 3.96
C LEU A 154 -19.97 1.52 3.50
N ILE A 155 -20.02 1.23 2.19
CA ILE A 155 -20.82 0.13 1.64
C ILE A 155 -20.30 -1.21 2.17
N ALA A 156 -18.99 -1.45 2.13
CA ALA A 156 -18.37 -2.68 2.64
C ALA A 156 -18.60 -2.83 4.15
N LYS A 157 -18.46 -1.74 4.93
CA LYS A 157 -18.75 -1.70 6.36
C LYS A 157 -20.21 -2.08 6.64
N ALA A 158 -21.18 -1.50 5.92
CA ALA A 158 -22.61 -1.76 6.11
C ALA A 158 -22.97 -3.24 5.84
N ALA A 159 -22.24 -3.92 4.94
CA ALA A 159 -22.42 -5.33 4.63
C ALA A 159 -21.61 -6.29 5.55
N SER A 160 -20.86 -5.75 6.52
CA SER A 160 -19.96 -6.50 7.39
C SER A 160 -20.56 -6.72 8.80
N PRO A 161 -19.97 -7.61 9.64
CA PRO A 161 -20.33 -7.74 11.05
C PRO A 161 -20.17 -6.43 11.85
N TRP A 162 -19.35 -5.49 11.38
CA TRP A 162 -19.11 -4.16 12.00
C TRP A 162 -20.09 -3.08 11.53
N SER A 163 -21.20 -3.45 10.88
CA SER A 163 -22.19 -2.49 10.35
C SER A 163 -22.77 -1.55 11.41
N LYS A 164 -22.81 -1.99 12.67
CA LYS A 164 -23.36 -1.22 13.81
C LYS A 164 -22.31 -0.41 14.57
N GLU A 165 -21.02 -0.60 14.26
CA GLU A 165 -19.95 0.15 14.91
C GLU A 165 -19.97 1.60 14.43
N ASP A 166 -19.85 2.54 15.37
CA ASP A 166 -19.75 3.96 15.06
C ASP A 166 -18.43 4.27 14.31
N LEU A 167 -18.45 5.33 13.50
CA LEU A 167 -17.21 5.91 12.96
C LEU A 167 -16.44 6.60 14.10
N LEU A 168 -15.12 6.69 13.93
CA LEU A 168 -14.27 7.36 14.91
C LEU A 168 -14.52 8.86 14.90
N LYS A 169 -14.83 9.42 16.07
CA LYS A 169 -15.06 10.85 16.26
C LYS A 169 -13.75 11.63 16.37
N PRO A 170 -13.72 12.90 15.96
CA PRO A 170 -12.55 13.74 16.13
C PRO A 170 -12.25 13.95 17.63
N VAL A 171 -10.96 13.83 17.99
CA VAL A 171 -10.50 13.96 19.39
C VAL A 171 -9.62 15.19 19.64
N ASN A 172 -9.29 15.94 18.59
CA ASN A 172 -8.46 17.14 18.69
C ASN A 172 -8.87 18.23 17.69
N SER A 173 -8.43 19.48 17.93
CA SER A 173 -8.79 20.64 17.14
C SER A 173 -8.42 20.55 15.64
N ASN A 174 -7.37 19.80 15.30
CA ASN A 174 -6.97 19.63 13.91
C ASN A 174 -7.94 18.73 13.16
N GLN A 175 -8.46 17.68 13.82
CA GLN A 175 -9.46 16.79 13.24
C GLN A 175 -10.80 17.49 13.06
N TYR A 176 -11.23 18.32 14.04
CA TYR A 176 -12.45 19.12 13.95
C TYR A 176 -12.45 20.15 12.79
N ARG A 177 -11.30 20.51 12.22
CA ARG A 177 -11.23 21.40 11.06
C ARG A 177 -11.65 20.75 9.74
N TYR A 178 -11.78 19.44 9.71
CA TYR A 178 -12.19 18.64 8.54
C TYR A 178 -13.66 18.21 8.60
N CYS A 179 -14.36 18.47 9.71
CA CYS A 179 -15.81 18.33 9.86
C CYS A 179 -16.54 19.65 9.45
#